data_8d14fc54dc1bb5a6db8966dad248640d
#
_entry.id   8d14fc54dc1bb5a6db8966dad248640d
#
_cell.length_a   1.000
_cell.length_b   1.000
_cell.length_c   1.000
_cell.angle_alpha   90.00
_cell.angle_beta   90.00
_cell.angle_gamma   90.00
#
_symmetry.space_group_name_H-M   'P 1'
#
loop_
_entity.id
_entity.type
_entity.pdbx_description
1 polymer ?
#
loop_
_entity_poly.entity_id
_entity_poly.type
_entity_poly.pdbx_seq_one_letter_code
_entity_poly.pdbx_strand_id
1 'polypeptide(L)'
;VGMIDPPREEAKVAVAKCKTAGIKTVMITGDHKITATAIAKSLGILENESEAITGAELEEMSDEDLAKNIRKYSVYARVSPEHKVRIVRAWQKNGEIVAMTGDGVNDAPALKKADIGCAMGMVGTDVAKEAADVILTDDNFATVVSAVEEGRRIYDNILKAIQFLLSSNVGEIIVLFVAILITPLLSKAFGIDIKLIEPLLPIHILWVNL
;
A
#
# COMPACT_ATOMS: atom_id res chain seq x y z
N VAL A 1 -20.09 -29.68 23.67
CA VAL A 1 -20.46 -28.26 23.43
C VAL A 1 -19.25 -27.62 22.78
N GLY A 2 -19.38 -27.20 21.53
CA GLY A 2 -18.34 -26.46 20.84
C GLY A 2 -18.58 -24.95 21.09
N MET A 3 -17.52 -24.19 21.38
CA MET A 3 -17.53 -22.73 21.38
C MET A 3 -16.90 -22.26 20.07
N ILE A 4 -17.58 -21.36 19.38
CA ILE A 4 -17.07 -20.64 18.22
C ILE A 4 -17.09 -19.15 18.57
N ASP A 5 -15.96 -18.49 18.40
CA ASP A 5 -15.88 -17.03 18.35
C ASP A 5 -16.03 -16.61 16.87
N PRO A 6 -17.19 -16.08 16.46
CA PRO A 6 -17.41 -15.76 15.06
C PRO A 6 -16.56 -14.56 14.64
N PRO A 7 -16.01 -14.57 13.42
CA PRO A 7 -15.33 -13.39 12.90
C PRO A 7 -16.28 -12.20 12.81
N ARG A 8 -15.76 -10.99 13.03
CA ARG A 8 -16.54 -9.75 12.94
C ARG A 8 -17.08 -9.57 11.52
N GLU A 9 -18.35 -9.22 11.36
CA GLU A 9 -18.98 -8.97 10.06
C GLU A 9 -18.24 -7.90 9.23
N GLU A 10 -17.73 -6.87 9.89
CA GLU A 10 -16.94 -5.80 9.28
C GLU A 10 -15.66 -6.31 8.63
N ALA A 11 -15.03 -7.35 9.18
CA ALA A 11 -13.83 -7.96 8.61
C ALA A 11 -14.10 -8.59 7.24
N LYS A 12 -15.27 -9.21 7.03
CA LYS A 12 -15.66 -9.77 5.74
C LYS A 12 -15.80 -8.68 4.66
N VAL A 13 -16.44 -7.56 5.01
CA VAL A 13 -16.57 -6.41 4.11
C VAL A 13 -15.20 -5.82 3.78
N ALA A 14 -14.33 -5.69 4.78
CA ALA A 14 -12.98 -5.17 4.62
C ALA A 14 -12.12 -6.07 3.70
N VAL A 15 -12.18 -7.40 3.87
CA VAL A 15 -11.49 -8.37 2.99
C VAL A 15 -12.00 -8.25 1.55
N ALA A 16 -13.31 -8.12 1.34
CA ALA A 16 -13.87 -7.92 0.01
C ALA A 16 -13.36 -6.62 -0.65
N LYS A 17 -13.28 -5.52 0.12
CA LYS A 17 -12.68 -4.26 -0.35
C LYS A 17 -11.21 -4.42 -0.71
N CYS A 18 -10.41 -5.12 0.11
CA CYS A 18 -9.02 -5.45 -0.21
C CYS A 18 -8.92 -6.17 -1.55
N LYS A 19 -9.73 -7.19 -1.78
CA LYS A 19 -9.74 -7.96 -3.04
C LYS A 19 -10.04 -7.08 -4.26
N THR A 20 -11.03 -6.19 -4.17
CA THR A 20 -11.35 -5.24 -5.26
C THR A 20 -10.27 -4.19 -5.49
N ALA A 21 -9.53 -3.83 -4.44
CA ALA A 21 -8.42 -2.88 -4.49
C ALA A 21 -7.08 -3.51 -4.92
N GLY A 22 -7.08 -4.82 -5.29
CA GLY A 22 -5.88 -5.56 -5.67
C GLY A 22 -4.94 -5.89 -4.50
N ILE A 23 -5.45 -5.83 -3.26
CA ILE A 23 -4.68 -6.15 -2.05
C ILE A 23 -4.98 -7.58 -1.64
N LYS A 24 -3.96 -8.42 -1.56
CA LYS A 24 -4.09 -9.79 -1.08
C LYS A 24 -4.10 -9.81 0.46
N THR A 25 -5.21 -10.26 1.04
CA THR A 25 -5.31 -10.49 2.48
C THR A 25 -4.77 -11.89 2.80
N VAL A 26 -3.92 -11.98 3.81
CA VAL A 26 -3.29 -13.23 4.27
C VAL A 26 -3.60 -13.41 5.76
N MET A 27 -4.04 -14.59 6.14
CA MET A 27 -4.27 -14.95 7.52
C MET A 27 -3.08 -15.71 8.10
N ILE A 28 -2.55 -15.23 9.21
CA ILE A 28 -1.44 -15.86 9.94
C ILE A 28 -1.92 -16.10 11.38
N THR A 29 -1.97 -17.35 11.81
CA THR A 29 -2.54 -17.72 13.12
C THR A 29 -1.80 -18.86 13.82
N GLY A 30 -1.87 -18.90 15.13
CA GLY A 30 -1.46 -20.03 15.95
C GLY A 30 -2.48 -21.18 15.97
N ASP A 31 -3.69 -20.99 15.43
CA ASP A 31 -4.77 -21.96 15.43
C ASP A 31 -4.49 -23.18 14.52
N HIS A 32 -5.27 -24.21 14.76
CA HIS A 32 -5.21 -25.42 13.95
C HIS A 32 -5.65 -25.14 12.48
N LYS A 33 -5.00 -25.80 11.51
CA LYS A 33 -5.26 -25.60 10.07
C LYS A 33 -6.74 -25.67 9.70
N ILE A 34 -7.49 -26.64 10.27
CA ILE A 34 -8.93 -26.81 10.00
C ILE A 34 -9.73 -25.57 10.43
N THR A 35 -9.47 -25.08 11.65
CA THR A 35 -10.15 -23.87 12.18
C THR A 35 -9.79 -22.65 11.36
N ALA A 36 -8.51 -22.43 11.11
CA ALA A 36 -8.02 -21.31 10.31
C ALA A 36 -8.62 -21.30 8.89
N THR A 37 -8.67 -22.47 8.25
CA THR A 37 -9.26 -22.64 6.91
C THR A 37 -10.76 -22.31 6.91
N ALA A 38 -11.52 -22.79 7.91
CA ALA A 38 -12.94 -22.52 8.03
C ALA A 38 -13.23 -21.01 8.21
N ILE A 39 -12.48 -20.33 9.08
CA ILE A 39 -12.60 -18.90 9.31
C ILE A 39 -12.20 -18.13 8.05
N ALA A 40 -11.07 -18.43 7.45
CA ALA A 40 -10.59 -17.76 6.25
C ALA A 40 -11.57 -17.91 5.06
N LYS A 41 -12.19 -19.09 4.93
CA LYS A 41 -13.22 -19.33 3.91
C LYS A 41 -14.48 -18.50 4.18
N SER A 42 -14.91 -18.38 5.44
CA SER A 42 -16.07 -17.54 5.80
C SER A 42 -15.84 -16.05 5.53
N LEU A 43 -14.59 -15.59 5.66
CA LEU A 43 -14.17 -14.22 5.38
C LEU A 43 -13.87 -13.96 3.89
N GLY A 44 -13.78 -15.00 3.05
CA GLY A 44 -13.43 -14.86 1.64
C GLY A 44 -11.93 -14.64 1.37
N ILE A 45 -11.07 -14.99 2.33
CA ILE A 45 -9.60 -14.89 2.22
C ILE A 45 -9.03 -15.98 1.33
N LEU A 46 -9.58 -17.21 1.41
CA LEU A 46 -9.18 -18.33 0.56
C LEU A 46 -10.36 -18.92 -0.20
N GLU A 47 -10.09 -19.48 -1.37
CA GLU A 47 -11.06 -20.18 -2.21
C GLU A 47 -10.91 -21.71 -2.09
N ASN A 48 -9.68 -22.18 -2.04
CA ASN A 48 -9.33 -23.60 -2.00
C ASN A 48 -8.52 -23.94 -0.74
N GLU A 49 -8.77 -25.13 -0.17
CA GLU A 49 -8.03 -25.60 1.02
C GLU A 49 -6.53 -25.79 0.77
N SER A 50 -6.10 -25.99 -0.47
CA SER A 50 -4.69 -26.04 -0.87
C SER A 50 -3.93 -24.74 -0.68
N GLU A 51 -4.63 -23.60 -0.46
CA GLU A 51 -4.02 -22.33 -0.14
C GLU A 51 -3.62 -22.20 1.34
N ALA A 52 -3.95 -23.19 2.17
CA ALA A 52 -3.60 -23.22 3.58
C ALA A 52 -2.38 -24.10 3.82
N ILE A 53 -1.38 -23.56 4.52
CA ILE A 53 -0.14 -24.24 4.90
C ILE A 53 0.06 -24.20 6.41
N THR A 54 0.71 -25.21 6.98
CA THR A 54 1.07 -25.25 8.41
C THR A 54 2.50 -24.76 8.64
N GLY A 55 2.80 -24.38 9.90
CA GLY A 55 4.17 -24.06 10.30
C GLY A 55 5.16 -25.20 10.07
N ALA A 56 4.75 -26.46 10.25
CA ALA A 56 5.59 -27.62 9.98
C ALA A 56 5.93 -27.74 8.49
N GLU A 57 4.93 -27.62 7.60
CA GLU A 57 5.15 -27.61 6.15
C GLU A 57 6.01 -26.42 5.71
N LEU A 58 5.89 -25.27 6.40
CA LEU A 58 6.70 -24.07 6.15
C LEU A 58 8.16 -24.27 6.58
N GLU A 59 8.42 -25.01 7.67
CA GLU A 59 9.77 -25.30 8.17
C GLU A 59 10.56 -26.15 7.17
N GLU A 60 9.91 -27.07 6.45
CA GLU A 60 10.52 -27.92 5.43
C GLU A 60 10.88 -27.15 4.16
N MET A 61 10.34 -25.94 3.96
CA MET A 61 10.61 -25.13 2.77
C MET A 61 11.85 -24.27 2.95
N SER A 62 12.67 -24.17 1.91
CA SER A 62 13.72 -23.13 1.84
C SER A 62 13.11 -21.74 1.67
N ASP A 63 13.86 -20.71 2.02
CA ASP A 63 13.41 -19.30 1.84
C ASP A 63 13.21 -18.94 0.35
N GLU A 64 13.96 -19.58 -0.56
CA GLU A 64 13.81 -19.42 -2.00
C GLU A 64 12.51 -20.07 -2.50
N ASP A 65 12.20 -21.29 -2.03
CA ASP A 65 10.99 -22.00 -2.43
C ASP A 65 9.75 -21.32 -1.83
N LEU A 66 9.83 -20.83 -0.59
CA LEU A 66 8.78 -20.03 -0.01
C LEU A 66 8.51 -18.79 -0.84
N ALA A 67 9.54 -18.02 -1.21
CA ALA A 67 9.38 -16.80 -2.00
C ALA A 67 8.76 -17.08 -3.38
N LYS A 68 9.15 -18.17 -4.07
CA LYS A 68 8.57 -18.57 -5.36
C LYS A 68 7.09 -18.96 -5.26
N ASN A 69 6.69 -19.57 -4.13
CA ASN A 69 5.35 -20.12 -3.95
C ASN A 69 4.45 -19.23 -3.07
N ILE A 70 4.95 -18.15 -2.51
CA ILE A 70 4.25 -17.30 -1.51
C ILE A 70 2.85 -16.87 -1.97
N ARG A 71 2.69 -16.58 -3.26
CA ARG A 71 1.41 -16.14 -3.83
C ARG A 71 0.33 -17.23 -3.87
N LYS A 72 0.72 -18.51 -3.72
CA LYS A 72 -0.22 -19.64 -3.68
C LYS A 72 -0.93 -19.75 -2.34
N TYR A 73 -0.31 -19.24 -1.27
CA TYR A 73 -0.83 -19.39 0.08
C TYR A 73 -1.54 -18.13 0.55
N SER A 74 -2.69 -18.35 1.19
CA SER A 74 -3.52 -17.29 1.78
C SER A 74 -3.70 -17.49 3.29
N VAL A 75 -3.42 -18.70 3.81
CA VAL A 75 -3.56 -19.04 5.24
C VAL A 75 -2.32 -19.78 5.74
N TYR A 76 -1.77 -19.30 6.84
CA TYR A 76 -0.65 -19.89 7.56
C TYR A 76 -1.10 -20.24 8.98
N ALA A 77 -1.20 -21.54 9.27
CA ALA A 77 -1.72 -22.07 10.53
C ALA A 77 -0.60 -22.67 11.40
N ARG A 78 -0.74 -22.60 12.73
CA ARG A 78 0.25 -23.08 13.70
C ARG A 78 1.67 -22.58 13.45
N VAL A 79 1.80 -21.29 13.19
CA VAL A 79 3.09 -20.65 12.91
C VAL A 79 3.74 -20.08 14.17
N SER A 80 5.07 -20.18 14.21
CA SER A 80 5.90 -19.52 15.22
C SER A 80 6.14 -18.04 14.88
N PRO A 81 6.65 -17.22 15.83
CA PRO A 81 7.04 -15.84 15.54
C PRO A 81 8.07 -15.73 14.40
N GLU A 82 9.00 -16.65 14.30
CA GLU A 82 10.02 -16.71 13.25
C GLU A 82 9.39 -16.94 11.87
N HIS A 83 8.37 -17.80 11.79
CA HIS A 83 7.62 -18.02 10.56
C HIS A 83 6.94 -16.75 10.08
N LYS A 84 6.38 -15.92 10.98
CA LYS A 84 5.76 -14.64 10.62
C LYS A 84 6.74 -13.72 9.92
N VAL A 85 7.97 -13.63 10.44
CA VAL A 85 9.04 -12.84 9.82
C VAL A 85 9.45 -13.39 8.46
N ARG A 86 9.54 -14.73 8.32
CA ARG A 86 9.86 -15.40 7.04
C ARG A 86 8.80 -15.10 5.98
N ILE A 87 7.52 -15.16 6.35
CA ILE A 87 6.39 -14.85 5.46
C ILE A 87 6.46 -13.38 4.97
N VAL A 88 6.66 -12.42 5.88
CA VAL A 88 6.82 -11.01 5.53
C VAL A 88 7.97 -10.82 4.54
N ARG A 89 9.15 -11.39 4.84
CA ARG A 89 10.31 -11.31 3.93
C ARG A 89 10.05 -11.93 2.57
N ALA A 90 9.33 -13.05 2.52
CA ALA A 90 9.01 -13.71 1.26
C ALA A 90 8.11 -12.86 0.36
N TRP A 91 7.13 -12.15 0.93
CA TRP A 91 6.31 -11.18 0.22
C TRP A 91 7.14 -9.99 -0.26
N GLN A 92 7.99 -9.41 0.60
CA GLN A 92 8.88 -8.30 0.24
C GLN A 92 9.87 -8.67 -0.87
N LYS A 93 10.42 -9.90 -0.87
CA LYS A 93 11.28 -10.41 -1.97
C LYS A 93 10.56 -10.45 -3.33
N ASN A 94 9.24 -10.54 -3.33
CA ASN A 94 8.41 -10.49 -4.55
C ASN A 94 8.04 -9.06 -4.97
N GLY A 95 8.58 -8.03 -4.31
CA GLY A 95 8.30 -6.62 -4.61
C GLY A 95 6.97 -6.11 -4.07
N GLU A 96 6.33 -6.85 -3.17
CA GLU A 96 5.08 -6.45 -2.54
C GLU A 96 5.34 -5.58 -1.30
N ILE A 97 4.49 -4.59 -1.09
CA ILE A 97 4.45 -3.79 0.14
C ILE A 97 3.58 -4.50 1.17
N VAL A 98 4.15 -4.82 2.32
CA VAL A 98 3.52 -5.66 3.34
C VAL A 98 3.07 -4.83 4.53
N ALA A 99 1.77 -4.83 4.79
CA ALA A 99 1.21 -4.38 6.07
C ALA A 99 0.99 -5.61 6.97
N MET A 100 1.50 -5.57 8.19
CA MET A 100 1.34 -6.63 9.20
C MET A 100 0.52 -6.12 10.36
N THR A 101 -0.51 -6.88 10.77
CA THR A 101 -1.26 -6.58 11.99
C THR A 101 -0.93 -7.59 13.08
N GLY A 102 -0.87 -7.15 14.33
CA GLY A 102 -0.59 -8.03 15.46
C GLY A 102 -0.93 -7.36 16.80
N ASP A 103 -1.10 -8.18 17.83
CA ASP A 103 -1.47 -7.74 19.19
C ASP A 103 -0.51 -8.24 20.27
N GLY A 104 0.28 -9.26 19.98
CA GLY A 104 1.13 -9.95 20.93
C GLY A 104 2.62 -9.66 20.81
N VAL A 105 3.35 -10.02 21.87
CA VAL A 105 4.83 -9.99 21.90
C VAL A 105 5.42 -10.82 20.75
N ASN A 106 4.74 -11.91 20.39
CA ASN A 106 5.14 -12.82 19.31
C ASN A 106 5.00 -12.20 17.92
N ASP A 107 4.26 -11.09 17.78
CA ASP A 107 4.07 -10.37 16.53
C ASP A 107 5.10 -9.26 16.33
N ALA A 108 5.67 -8.75 17.41
CA ALA A 108 6.57 -7.60 17.40
C ALA A 108 7.71 -7.72 16.39
N PRO A 109 8.43 -8.86 16.23
CA PRO A 109 9.47 -9.00 15.21
C PRO A 109 8.94 -8.89 13.77
N ALA A 110 7.72 -9.39 13.52
CA ALA A 110 7.08 -9.33 12.21
C ALA A 110 6.49 -7.94 11.92
N LEU A 111 5.90 -7.28 12.93
CA LEU A 111 5.46 -5.88 12.86
C LEU A 111 6.62 -4.97 12.48
N LYS A 112 7.72 -5.07 13.19
CA LYS A 112 8.93 -4.27 12.91
C LYS A 112 9.56 -4.58 11.54
N LYS A 113 9.36 -5.79 11.00
CA LYS A 113 9.95 -6.20 9.72
C LYS A 113 9.07 -5.84 8.53
N ALA A 114 7.79 -5.69 8.71
CA ALA A 114 6.84 -5.26 7.68
C ALA A 114 7.19 -3.85 7.16
N ASP A 115 6.65 -3.47 6.01
CA ASP A 115 6.76 -2.10 5.51
C ASP A 115 5.85 -1.15 6.30
N ILE A 116 4.75 -1.69 6.85
CA ILE A 116 3.86 -1.01 7.79
C ILE A 116 3.42 -2.01 8.87
N GLY A 117 3.90 -1.83 10.09
CA GLY A 117 3.42 -2.56 11.27
C GLY A 117 2.21 -1.87 11.89
N CYS A 118 1.12 -2.61 12.13
CA CYS A 118 -0.11 -2.12 12.76
C CYS A 118 -0.39 -2.89 14.03
N ALA A 119 -0.27 -2.27 15.21
CA ALA A 119 -0.61 -2.89 16.48
C ALA A 119 -2.04 -2.57 16.92
N MET A 120 -2.66 -3.51 17.64
CA MET A 120 -3.94 -3.29 18.30
C MET A 120 -3.76 -2.35 19.50
N GLY A 121 -4.62 -1.34 19.63
CA GLY A 121 -4.49 -0.30 20.66
C GLY A 121 -5.10 -0.69 22.00
N MET A 122 -6.23 -1.41 22.01
CA MET A 122 -6.93 -1.81 23.23
C MET A 122 -6.37 -3.13 23.79
N VAL A 123 -6.32 -4.18 22.97
CA VAL A 123 -5.85 -5.51 23.38
C VAL A 123 -4.36 -5.74 23.16
N GLY A 124 -3.70 -4.89 22.37
CA GLY A 124 -2.29 -5.05 22.05
C GLY A 124 -1.36 -4.83 23.23
N THR A 125 -0.31 -5.66 23.32
CA THR A 125 0.75 -5.51 24.31
C THR A 125 1.60 -4.26 24.03
N ASP A 126 2.24 -3.69 25.05
CA ASP A 126 3.13 -2.54 24.89
C ASP A 126 4.28 -2.86 23.93
N VAL A 127 4.80 -4.08 23.96
CA VAL A 127 5.85 -4.54 23.03
C VAL A 127 5.39 -4.53 21.58
N ALA A 128 4.16 -4.93 21.28
CA ALA A 128 3.60 -4.87 19.94
C ALA A 128 3.39 -3.41 19.49
N LYS A 129 2.90 -2.55 20.40
CA LYS A 129 2.71 -1.11 20.12
C LYS A 129 4.02 -0.39 19.87
N GLU A 130 5.08 -0.68 20.62
CA GLU A 130 6.41 -0.11 20.41
C GLU A 130 7.08 -0.59 19.10
N ALA A 131 6.73 -1.79 18.64
CA ALA A 131 7.26 -2.34 17.39
C ALA A 131 6.53 -1.88 16.12
N ALA A 132 5.34 -1.29 16.27
CA ALA A 132 4.46 -0.92 15.17
C ALA A 132 4.64 0.54 14.75
N ASP A 133 4.36 0.82 13.45
CA ASP A 133 4.32 2.18 12.91
C ASP A 133 2.98 2.87 13.15
N VAL A 134 1.91 2.08 13.28
CA VAL A 134 0.52 2.53 13.46
C VAL A 134 -0.13 1.77 14.60
N ILE A 135 -0.91 2.48 15.44
CA ILE A 135 -1.71 1.87 16.50
C ILE A 135 -3.19 2.04 16.17
N LEU A 136 -3.92 0.93 16.09
CA LEU A 136 -5.36 0.91 15.83
C LEU A 136 -6.13 1.10 17.13
N THR A 137 -6.68 2.27 17.36
CA THR A 137 -7.37 2.61 18.62
C THR A 137 -8.68 1.87 18.84
N ASP A 138 -9.27 1.32 17.78
CA ASP A 138 -10.53 0.59 17.74
C ASP A 138 -10.36 -0.92 17.57
N ASP A 139 -9.12 -1.40 17.46
CA ASP A 139 -8.77 -2.81 17.22
C ASP A 139 -9.52 -3.42 16.02
N ASN A 140 -9.77 -2.60 14.99
CA ASN A 140 -10.58 -3.01 13.86
C ASN A 140 -9.77 -3.06 12.55
N PHE A 141 -9.73 -4.24 11.93
CA PHE A 141 -9.09 -4.43 10.63
C PHE A 141 -9.69 -3.53 9.53
N ALA A 142 -10.99 -3.23 9.59
CA ALA A 142 -11.64 -2.36 8.62
C ALA A 142 -11.04 -0.94 8.61
N THR A 143 -10.52 -0.46 9.75
CA THR A 143 -9.85 0.83 9.86
C THR A 143 -8.53 0.86 9.09
N VAL A 144 -7.78 -0.26 9.04
CA VAL A 144 -6.59 -0.37 8.17
C VAL A 144 -6.97 -0.19 6.70
N VAL A 145 -8.06 -0.84 6.27
CA VAL A 145 -8.55 -0.75 4.88
C VAL A 145 -8.96 0.68 4.54
N SER A 146 -9.64 1.36 5.45
CA SER A 146 -10.02 2.77 5.28
C SER A 146 -8.79 3.69 5.23
N ALA A 147 -7.77 3.44 6.04
CA ALA A 147 -6.51 4.18 6.01
C ALA A 147 -5.77 4.02 4.66
N VAL A 148 -5.76 2.81 4.09
CA VAL A 148 -5.19 2.57 2.76
C VAL A 148 -5.97 3.31 1.67
N GLU A 149 -7.29 3.31 1.72
CA GLU A 149 -8.16 4.05 0.79
C GLU A 149 -7.86 5.55 0.83
N GLU A 150 -7.79 6.12 2.02
CA GLU A 150 -7.48 7.54 2.22
C GLU A 150 -6.04 7.87 1.79
N GLY A 151 -5.07 7.04 2.12
CA GLY A 151 -3.69 7.20 1.68
C GLY A 151 -3.54 7.21 0.15
N ARG A 152 -4.24 6.34 -0.56
CA ARG A 152 -4.29 6.34 -2.03
C ARG A 152 -4.91 7.64 -2.56
N ARG A 153 -5.98 8.13 -1.95
CA ARG A 153 -6.62 9.41 -2.32
C ARG A 153 -5.67 10.58 -2.15
N ILE A 154 -4.94 10.64 -1.04
CA ILE A 154 -3.93 11.67 -0.78
C ILE A 154 -2.83 11.61 -1.84
N TYR A 155 -2.31 10.42 -2.14
CA TYR A 155 -1.29 10.22 -3.16
C TYR A 155 -1.74 10.72 -4.54
N ASP A 156 -2.96 10.36 -4.95
CA ASP A 156 -3.54 10.83 -6.23
C ASP A 156 -3.67 12.37 -6.28
N ASN A 157 -4.02 12.99 -5.16
CA ASN A 157 -4.10 14.45 -5.08
C ASN A 157 -2.71 15.10 -5.19
N ILE A 158 -1.68 14.51 -4.56
CA ILE A 158 -0.29 14.97 -4.70
C ILE A 158 0.17 14.85 -6.15
N LEU A 159 -0.11 13.72 -6.82
CA LEU A 159 0.22 13.55 -8.23
C LEU A 159 -0.45 14.59 -9.12
N LYS A 160 -1.73 14.89 -8.90
CA LYS A 160 -2.46 15.94 -9.64
C LYS A 160 -1.82 17.32 -9.45
N ALA A 161 -1.43 17.66 -8.21
CA ALA A 161 -0.75 18.92 -7.93
C ALA A 161 0.61 18.99 -8.66
N ILE A 162 1.41 17.92 -8.61
CA ILE A 162 2.68 17.84 -9.34
C ILE A 162 2.45 17.97 -10.86
N GLN A 163 1.47 17.25 -11.41
CA GLN A 163 1.13 17.32 -12.83
C GLN A 163 0.71 18.73 -13.26
N PHE A 164 -0.08 19.41 -12.43
CA PHE A 164 -0.49 20.80 -12.68
C PHE A 164 0.73 21.74 -12.75
N LEU A 165 1.63 21.68 -11.75
CA LEU A 165 2.84 22.49 -11.71
C LEU A 165 3.76 22.23 -12.90
N LEU A 166 3.99 20.96 -13.23
CA LEU A 166 4.83 20.59 -14.38
C LEU A 166 4.20 21.03 -15.70
N SER A 167 2.89 20.87 -15.85
CA SER A 167 2.17 21.28 -17.05
C SER A 167 2.24 22.80 -17.27
N SER A 168 2.12 23.59 -16.21
CA SER A 168 2.28 25.04 -16.24
C SER A 168 3.67 25.41 -16.75
N ASN A 169 4.72 24.87 -16.12
CA ASN A 169 6.10 25.16 -16.50
C ASN A 169 6.45 24.74 -17.95
N VAL A 170 5.94 23.57 -18.38
CA VAL A 170 6.11 23.12 -19.78
C VAL A 170 5.36 24.05 -20.72
N GLY A 171 4.16 24.51 -20.35
CA GLY A 171 3.39 25.47 -21.11
C GLY A 171 4.15 26.79 -21.32
N GLU A 172 4.79 27.33 -20.29
CA GLU A 172 5.63 28.52 -20.37
C GLU A 172 6.81 28.34 -21.33
N ILE A 173 7.52 27.22 -21.21
CA ILE A 173 8.64 26.91 -22.11
C ILE A 173 8.17 26.85 -23.57
N ILE A 174 7.04 26.21 -23.83
CA ILE A 174 6.47 26.12 -25.19
C ILE A 174 6.09 27.49 -25.71
N VAL A 175 5.43 28.33 -24.91
CA VAL A 175 5.04 29.69 -25.29
C VAL A 175 6.27 30.52 -25.62
N LEU A 176 7.30 30.50 -24.78
CA LEU A 176 8.56 31.21 -25.04
C LEU A 176 9.24 30.70 -26.32
N PHE A 177 9.33 29.40 -26.51
CA PHE A 177 9.95 28.79 -27.67
C PHE A 177 9.21 29.17 -28.98
N VAL A 178 7.89 29.06 -28.96
CA VAL A 178 7.05 29.46 -30.10
C VAL A 178 7.16 30.95 -30.39
N ALA A 179 7.18 31.80 -29.37
CA ALA A 179 7.35 33.23 -29.48
C ALA A 179 8.70 33.58 -30.14
N ILE A 180 9.80 32.95 -29.72
CA ILE A 180 11.14 33.16 -30.32
C ILE A 180 11.15 32.80 -31.81
N LEU A 181 10.47 31.71 -32.19
CA LEU A 181 10.40 31.26 -33.61
C LEU A 181 9.53 32.15 -34.47
N ILE A 182 8.41 32.64 -33.93
CA ILE A 182 7.43 33.42 -34.72
C ILE A 182 7.81 34.89 -34.79
N THR A 183 8.46 35.47 -33.80
CA THR A 183 8.82 36.91 -33.74
C THR A 183 9.59 37.40 -34.97
N PRO A 184 10.65 36.72 -35.47
CA PRO A 184 11.35 37.15 -36.71
C PRO A 184 10.48 37.08 -37.96
N LEU A 185 9.56 36.10 -38.03
CA LEU A 185 8.66 35.91 -39.14
C LEU A 185 7.62 37.03 -39.22
N LEU A 186 7.05 37.42 -38.07
CA LEU A 186 6.09 38.52 -37.93
C LEU A 186 6.76 39.88 -38.23
N SER A 187 7.98 40.09 -37.71
CA SER A 187 8.74 41.29 -37.98
C SER A 187 8.94 41.49 -39.49
N LYS A 188 9.32 40.44 -40.20
CA LYS A 188 9.52 40.47 -41.66
C LYS A 188 8.21 40.67 -42.44
N ALA A 189 7.11 40.09 -41.95
CA ALA A 189 5.80 40.16 -42.64
C ALA A 189 5.11 41.52 -42.42
N PHE A 190 5.24 42.12 -41.25
CA PHE A 190 4.52 43.36 -40.88
C PHE A 190 5.41 44.59 -40.75
N GLY A 191 6.73 44.49 -40.96
CA GLY A 191 7.68 45.60 -40.86
C GLY A 191 7.85 46.17 -39.44
N ILE A 192 7.54 45.39 -38.42
CA ILE A 192 7.61 45.78 -37.01
C ILE A 192 9.02 45.53 -36.45
N ASP A 193 9.62 46.51 -35.75
CA ASP A 193 10.93 46.30 -35.13
C ASP A 193 10.88 45.20 -34.07
N ILE A 194 11.77 44.21 -34.20
CA ILE A 194 11.89 43.07 -33.26
C ILE A 194 12.05 43.51 -31.81
N LYS A 195 12.72 44.65 -31.58
CA LYS A 195 12.92 45.20 -30.22
C LYS A 195 11.63 45.65 -29.51
N LEU A 196 10.54 45.81 -30.26
CA LEU A 196 9.22 46.19 -29.72
C LEU A 196 8.35 44.95 -29.40
N ILE A 197 8.79 43.76 -29.78
CA ILE A 197 8.04 42.52 -29.55
C ILE A 197 8.70 41.76 -28.42
N GLU A 198 8.38 42.10 -27.16
CA GLU A 198 8.74 41.33 -26.01
C GLU A 198 7.56 40.41 -25.62
N PRO A 199 7.66 39.09 -25.99
CA PRO A 199 6.53 38.17 -25.83
C PRO A 199 6.15 37.91 -24.37
N LEU A 200 7.11 37.98 -23.44
CA LEU A 200 6.91 37.79 -22.00
C LEU A 200 7.97 38.58 -21.21
N LEU A 201 7.53 39.47 -20.36
CA LEU A 201 8.39 40.11 -19.37
C LEU A 201 8.64 39.14 -18.19
N PRO A 202 9.78 39.28 -17.48
CA PRO A 202 10.07 38.43 -16.31
C PRO A 202 8.95 38.44 -15.25
N ILE A 203 8.23 39.56 -15.12
CA ILE A 203 7.09 39.70 -14.22
C ILE A 203 5.91 38.78 -14.60
N HIS A 204 5.68 38.56 -15.90
CA HIS A 204 4.62 37.63 -16.37
C HIS A 204 4.93 36.19 -16.00
N ILE A 205 6.21 35.79 -16.10
CA ILE A 205 6.68 34.48 -15.71
C ILE A 205 6.50 34.27 -14.19
N LEU A 206 6.76 35.32 -13.41
CA LEU A 206 6.57 35.27 -11.95
C LEU A 206 5.09 35.11 -11.57
N TRP A 207 4.19 35.77 -12.32
CA TRP A 207 2.74 35.68 -12.08
C TRP A 207 2.15 34.31 -12.39
N VAL A 208 2.67 33.60 -13.36
CA VAL A 208 2.17 32.28 -13.75
C VAL A 208 2.67 31.21 -12.77
N ASN A 209 3.79 31.46 -12.06
CA ASN A 209 4.37 30.53 -11.08
C ASN A 209 3.91 30.80 -9.63
N LEU A 210 3.12 31.84 -9.37
CA LEU A 210 2.49 32.14 -8.09
C LEU A 210 1.08 31.53 -8.01
#